data_32cbd01a516400aa0e1a03a58b8dc126
#
_entry.id   32cbd01a516400aa0e1a03a58b8dc126
#
_cell.length_a   1.000
_cell.length_b   1.000
_cell.length_c   1.000
_cell.angle_alpha   90.00
_cell.angle_beta   90.00
_cell.angle_gamma   90.00
#
_symmetry.space_group_name_H-M   'P 1'
#
loop_
_entity.id
_entity.type
_entity.pdbx_description
1 polymer ?
#
loop_
_entity_poly.entity_id
_entity_poly.type
_entity_poly.pdbx_seq_one_letter_code
_entity_poly.pdbx_strand_id
1 'polypeptide(L)'
;MPPSLRPAHVRLPQAKLSRIETLRAAPRNARTHSKKQLRQLARSITTFGFTNPVLVDASGEVIAGHGRLAAARMLGLSEVPTLCVDWLTEDQKRAYVIADNRLAEKAGWDRELLAIELGELGALEFDVTLTGFELREVGLIIDAGATPVQDDGIEDPVVGPAVCQLGDLWQLGEHRLLCADALDPASYSQLMGR
;
A
#
# COMPACT_ATOMS: atom_id res chain seq x y z
N MET A 1 6.70 3.73 36.57
CA MET A 1 7.94 3.95 35.78
C MET A 1 7.81 3.17 34.49
N PRO A 2 8.01 3.77 33.29
CA PRO A 2 8.07 3.00 32.05
C PRO A 2 9.26 2.04 32.14
N PRO A 3 9.16 0.81 31.60
CA PRO A 3 10.27 -0.13 31.58
C PRO A 3 11.44 0.51 30.83
N SER A 4 12.62 0.51 31.46
CA SER A 4 13.84 1.00 30.83
C SER A 4 14.02 0.28 29.50
N LEU A 5 14.02 1.02 28.41
CA LEU A 5 14.41 0.51 27.10
C LEU A 5 15.87 0.06 27.19
N ARG A 6 16.08 -1.21 27.55
CA ARG A 6 17.40 -1.82 27.36
C ARG A 6 17.68 -1.76 25.85
N PRO A 7 18.87 -1.38 25.42
CA PRO A 7 19.21 -1.41 24.01
C PRO A 7 18.87 -2.79 23.46
N ALA A 8 18.06 -2.81 22.41
CA ALA A 8 17.71 -4.06 21.76
C ALA A 8 19.00 -4.75 21.34
N HIS A 9 19.25 -5.94 21.89
CA HIS A 9 20.38 -6.73 21.44
C HIS A 9 20.18 -7.00 19.96
N VAL A 10 21.09 -6.54 19.11
CA VAL A 10 21.08 -6.87 17.69
C VAL A 10 21.32 -8.37 17.59
N ARG A 11 20.25 -9.13 17.37
CA ARG A 11 20.32 -10.56 17.09
C ARG A 11 20.28 -10.74 15.59
N LEU A 12 21.25 -11.44 15.04
CA LEU A 12 21.32 -11.75 13.61
C LEU A 12 20.96 -13.23 13.44
N PRO A 13 19.71 -13.54 13.09
CA PRO A 13 19.33 -14.90 12.75
C PRO A 13 20.02 -15.31 11.45
N GLN A 14 20.50 -16.56 11.38
CA GLN A 14 21.04 -17.10 10.13
C GLN A 14 19.92 -17.40 9.15
N ALA A 15 20.12 -16.99 7.90
CA ALA A 15 19.23 -17.37 6.81
C ALA A 15 19.49 -18.85 6.47
N LYS A 16 18.42 -19.62 6.31
CA LYS A 16 18.46 -21.01 5.84
C LYS A 16 17.37 -21.27 4.81
N LEU A 17 17.57 -22.24 3.94
CA LEU A 17 16.50 -22.76 3.11
C LEU A 17 15.63 -23.71 3.95
N SER A 18 14.33 -23.53 3.88
CA SER A 18 13.35 -24.38 4.57
C SER A 18 12.33 -24.89 3.57
N ARG A 19 12.00 -26.18 3.67
CA ARG A 19 10.98 -26.81 2.81
C ARG A 19 9.63 -26.17 3.09
N ILE A 20 8.92 -25.75 2.05
CA ILE A 20 7.61 -25.09 2.16
C ILE A 20 6.59 -25.95 2.90
N GLU A 21 6.67 -27.27 2.77
CA GLU A 21 5.82 -28.24 3.43
C GLU A 21 5.92 -28.19 4.97
N THR A 22 7.09 -27.80 5.50
CA THR A 22 7.32 -27.71 6.95
C THR A 22 6.87 -26.41 7.54
N LEU A 23 6.49 -25.42 6.69
CA LEU A 23 6.09 -24.10 7.12
C LEU A 23 4.57 -23.98 7.28
N ARG A 24 4.15 -23.51 8.45
CA ARG A 24 2.74 -23.34 8.80
C ARG A 24 2.39 -21.86 8.91
N ALA A 25 1.29 -21.47 8.28
CA ALA A 25 0.78 -20.11 8.45
C ALA A 25 0.31 -19.88 9.91
N ALA A 26 0.57 -18.68 10.45
CA ALA A 26 0.05 -18.32 11.77
C ALA A 26 -1.51 -18.38 11.76
N PRO A 27 -2.14 -19.11 12.69
CA PRO A 27 -3.61 -19.27 12.69
C PRO A 27 -4.37 -17.95 12.88
N ARG A 28 -3.73 -16.97 13.49
CA ARG A 28 -4.31 -15.65 13.81
C ARG A 28 -3.72 -14.51 12.95
N ASN A 29 -3.24 -14.84 11.76
CA ASN A 29 -2.81 -13.80 10.83
C ASN A 29 -4.03 -13.03 10.30
N ALA A 30 -4.15 -11.76 10.72
CA ALA A 30 -5.23 -10.88 10.27
C ALA A 30 -4.99 -10.29 8.87
N ARG A 31 -3.77 -10.42 8.30
CA ARG A 31 -3.44 -9.87 6.98
C ARG A 31 -3.97 -10.79 5.88
N THR A 32 -4.81 -10.22 5.00
CA THR A 32 -5.32 -10.92 3.82
C THR A 32 -4.55 -10.51 2.57
N HIS A 33 -4.47 -11.40 1.60
CA HIS A 33 -3.82 -11.16 0.32
C HIS A 33 -4.76 -11.51 -0.82
N SER A 34 -5.01 -10.55 -1.71
CA SER A 34 -5.79 -10.80 -2.92
C SER A 34 -5.02 -11.67 -3.90
N LYS A 35 -5.74 -12.39 -4.77
CA LYS A 35 -5.11 -13.17 -5.85
C LYS A 35 -4.23 -12.30 -6.75
N LYS A 36 -4.62 -11.03 -6.97
CA LYS A 36 -3.86 -10.05 -7.75
C LYS A 36 -2.52 -9.76 -7.06
N GLN A 37 -2.53 -9.44 -5.79
CA GLN A 37 -1.33 -9.17 -5.00
C GLN A 37 -0.38 -10.39 -4.95
N LEU A 38 -0.92 -11.61 -4.79
CA LEU A 38 -0.09 -12.81 -4.81
C LEU A 38 0.60 -13.02 -6.15
N ARG A 39 -0.07 -12.73 -7.29
CA ARG A 39 0.56 -12.76 -8.61
C ARG A 39 1.66 -11.71 -8.77
N GLN A 40 1.44 -10.48 -8.24
CA GLN A 40 2.48 -9.44 -8.23
C GLN A 40 3.70 -9.89 -7.42
N LEU A 41 3.50 -10.46 -6.22
CA LEU A 41 4.59 -11.03 -5.42
C LEU A 41 5.31 -12.16 -6.14
N ALA A 42 4.57 -13.06 -6.81
CA ALA A 42 5.17 -14.15 -7.59
C ALA A 42 6.03 -13.62 -8.74
N ARG A 43 5.56 -12.63 -9.50
CA ARG A 43 6.35 -11.96 -10.55
C ARG A 43 7.60 -11.30 -9.99
N SER A 44 7.48 -10.58 -8.88
CA SER A 44 8.60 -9.95 -8.19
C SER A 44 9.65 -11.00 -7.76
N ILE A 45 9.22 -12.12 -7.18
CA ILE A 45 10.12 -13.21 -6.80
C ILE A 45 10.80 -13.83 -8.03
N THR A 46 10.09 -13.98 -9.15
CA THR A 46 10.66 -14.51 -10.39
C THR A 46 11.71 -13.57 -10.98
N THR A 47 11.51 -12.27 -10.89
CA THR A 47 12.40 -11.26 -11.49
C THR A 47 13.60 -10.94 -10.61
N PHE A 48 13.36 -10.69 -9.32
CA PHE A 48 14.40 -10.20 -8.39
C PHE A 48 14.98 -11.30 -7.49
N GLY A 49 14.42 -12.51 -7.56
CA GLY A 49 14.70 -13.55 -6.60
C GLY A 49 13.96 -13.38 -5.28
N PHE A 50 14.21 -14.28 -4.35
CA PHE A 50 13.61 -14.23 -3.01
C PHE A 50 14.46 -13.36 -2.08
N THR A 51 14.38 -12.03 -2.27
CA THR A 51 15.25 -11.05 -1.58
C THR A 51 14.96 -10.87 -0.10
N ASN A 52 13.70 -11.10 0.32
CA ASN A 52 13.24 -10.92 1.70
C ASN A 52 12.83 -12.27 2.31
N PRO A 53 13.62 -12.87 3.23
CA PRO A 53 13.28 -14.15 3.83
C PRO A 53 11.94 -14.16 4.58
N VAL A 54 11.34 -15.32 4.73
CA VAL A 54 10.18 -15.54 5.58
C VAL A 54 10.65 -15.65 7.04
N LEU A 55 10.04 -14.88 7.95
CA LEU A 55 10.33 -15.01 9.39
C LEU A 55 9.49 -16.15 9.96
N VAL A 56 10.15 -17.04 10.68
CA VAL A 56 9.53 -18.21 11.28
C VAL A 56 9.98 -18.35 12.74
N ASP A 57 9.18 -19.03 13.54
CA ASP A 57 9.61 -19.47 14.87
C ASP A 57 10.35 -20.83 14.83
N ALA A 58 10.78 -21.30 15.99
CA ALA A 58 11.47 -22.59 16.13
C ALA A 58 10.60 -23.80 15.69
N SER A 59 9.27 -23.66 15.69
CA SER A 59 8.32 -24.70 15.27
C SER A 59 8.00 -24.69 13.78
N GLY A 60 8.52 -23.69 13.02
CA GLY A 60 8.20 -23.47 11.61
C GLY A 60 6.89 -22.71 11.40
N GLU A 61 6.33 -22.09 12.43
CA GLU A 61 5.20 -21.17 12.27
C GLU A 61 5.68 -19.83 11.69
N VAL A 62 4.99 -19.37 10.66
CA VAL A 62 5.34 -18.13 9.95
C VAL A 62 4.89 -16.92 10.77
N ILE A 63 5.84 -16.07 11.13
CA ILE A 63 5.61 -14.80 11.83
C ILE A 63 5.39 -13.67 10.84
N ALA A 64 6.21 -13.59 9.77
CA ALA A 64 6.08 -12.58 8.72
C ALA A 64 6.43 -13.16 7.34
N GLY A 65 5.81 -12.62 6.28
CA GLY A 65 6.02 -13.06 4.91
C GLY A 65 5.00 -14.09 4.40
N HIS A 66 3.80 -14.15 4.98
CA HIS A 66 2.71 -15.04 4.54
C HIS A 66 2.39 -14.90 3.05
N GLY A 67 2.35 -13.66 2.52
CA GLY A 67 2.13 -13.40 1.11
C GLY A 67 3.26 -13.98 0.23
N ARG A 68 4.51 -13.82 0.65
CA ARG A 68 5.68 -14.38 -0.07
C ARG A 68 5.66 -15.91 -0.06
N LEU A 69 5.30 -16.53 1.06
CA LEU A 69 5.14 -17.98 1.14
C LEU A 69 4.02 -18.48 0.23
N ALA A 70 2.89 -17.76 0.18
CA ALA A 70 1.79 -18.10 -0.72
C ALA A 70 2.18 -17.94 -2.19
N ALA A 71 2.91 -16.87 -2.54
CA ALA A 71 3.44 -16.67 -3.89
C ALA A 71 4.46 -17.76 -4.28
N ALA A 72 5.34 -18.18 -3.36
CA ALA A 72 6.28 -19.27 -3.57
C ALA A 72 5.56 -20.59 -3.87
N ARG A 73 4.47 -20.88 -3.16
CA ARG A 73 3.61 -22.05 -3.45
C ARG A 73 2.99 -21.96 -4.85
N MET A 74 2.54 -20.78 -5.27
CA MET A 74 2.01 -20.57 -6.63
C MET A 74 3.07 -20.80 -7.71
N LEU A 75 4.33 -20.49 -7.41
CA LEU A 75 5.47 -20.73 -8.32
C LEU A 75 5.95 -22.18 -8.31
N GLY A 76 5.41 -23.05 -7.44
CA GLY A 76 5.84 -24.44 -7.32
C GLY A 76 7.23 -24.59 -6.68
N LEU A 77 7.70 -23.61 -5.92
CA LEU A 77 8.97 -23.73 -5.22
C LEU A 77 8.88 -24.77 -4.11
N SER A 78 9.92 -25.58 -3.94
CA SER A 78 10.00 -26.58 -2.88
C SER A 78 10.55 -26.01 -1.57
N GLU A 79 11.39 -24.97 -1.67
CA GLU A 79 12.07 -24.35 -0.54
C GLU A 79 12.02 -22.82 -0.65
N VAL A 80 12.12 -22.15 0.51
CA VAL A 80 12.20 -20.69 0.60
C VAL A 80 13.23 -20.30 1.67
N PRO A 81 13.90 -19.14 1.51
CA PRO A 81 14.77 -18.62 2.56
C PRO A 81 13.95 -18.21 3.76
N THR A 82 14.39 -18.65 4.93
CA THR A 82 13.76 -18.34 6.23
C THR A 82 14.78 -17.79 7.22
N LEU A 83 14.30 -16.97 8.14
CA LEU A 83 15.02 -16.52 9.33
C LEU A 83 14.25 -16.99 10.57
N CYS A 84 14.93 -17.72 11.46
CA CYS A 84 14.30 -18.18 12.69
C CYS A 84 14.41 -17.10 13.79
N VAL A 85 13.25 -16.71 14.31
CA VAL A 85 13.10 -15.74 15.40
C VAL A 85 12.55 -16.49 16.61
N ASP A 86 13.45 -17.08 17.41
CA ASP A 86 13.12 -17.98 18.52
C ASP A 86 13.08 -17.30 19.89
N TRP A 87 13.40 -15.99 19.94
CA TRP A 87 13.53 -15.23 21.19
C TRP A 87 12.27 -14.41 21.54
N LEU A 88 11.24 -14.44 20.72
CA LEU A 88 9.98 -13.77 21.01
C LEU A 88 9.06 -14.66 21.83
N THR A 89 8.44 -14.07 22.85
CA THR A 89 7.31 -14.73 23.54
C THR A 89 6.09 -14.82 22.62
N GLU A 90 5.12 -15.66 22.96
CA GLU A 90 3.88 -15.81 22.16
C GLU A 90 3.13 -14.48 21.99
N ASP A 91 3.06 -13.65 23.02
CA ASP A 91 2.42 -12.33 22.92
C ASP A 91 3.23 -11.37 22.06
N GLN A 92 4.57 -11.41 22.13
CA GLN A 92 5.44 -10.63 21.27
C GLN A 92 5.32 -11.06 19.81
N LYS A 93 5.22 -12.34 19.49
CA LYS A 93 4.98 -12.83 18.13
C LYS A 93 3.67 -12.26 17.59
N ARG A 94 2.57 -12.38 18.36
CA ARG A 94 1.25 -11.86 17.97
C ARG A 94 1.27 -10.35 17.71
N ALA A 95 1.92 -9.60 18.61
CA ALA A 95 2.07 -8.16 18.44
C ALA A 95 2.92 -7.82 17.22
N TYR A 96 4.01 -8.56 16.98
CA TYR A 96 4.90 -8.34 15.85
C TYR A 96 4.22 -8.61 14.51
N VAL A 97 3.41 -9.66 14.38
CA VAL A 97 2.61 -9.93 13.16
C VAL A 97 1.75 -8.73 12.77
N ILE A 98 1.17 -8.04 13.75
CA ILE A 98 0.37 -6.82 13.48
C ILE A 98 1.28 -5.64 13.15
N ALA A 99 2.34 -5.44 13.96
CA ALA A 99 3.23 -4.29 13.83
C ALA A 99 3.96 -4.27 12.48
N ASP A 100 4.50 -5.41 12.02
CA ASP A 100 5.21 -5.56 10.75
C ASP A 100 4.37 -5.05 9.57
N ASN A 101 3.09 -5.43 9.54
CA ASN A 101 2.17 -4.96 8.52
C ASN A 101 1.78 -3.49 8.70
N ARG A 102 1.43 -3.08 9.93
CA ARG A 102 0.90 -1.74 10.18
C ARG A 102 1.95 -0.63 10.04
N LEU A 103 3.20 -0.91 10.44
CA LEU A 103 4.28 0.07 10.29
C LEU A 103 4.61 0.32 8.82
N ALA A 104 4.60 -0.72 7.98
CA ALA A 104 4.79 -0.57 6.54
C ALA A 104 3.70 0.31 5.89
N GLU A 105 2.44 0.20 6.35
CA GLU A 105 1.33 1.02 5.85
C GLU A 105 1.42 2.51 6.24
N LYS A 106 2.19 2.84 7.29
CA LYS A 106 2.38 4.23 7.74
C LYS A 106 3.46 4.98 6.96
N ALA A 107 4.29 4.27 6.23
CA ALA A 107 5.28 4.90 5.38
C ALA A 107 4.59 5.58 4.18
N GLY A 108 5.09 6.75 3.80
CA GLY A 108 4.68 7.47 2.61
C GLY A 108 5.73 7.37 1.51
N TRP A 109 5.45 8.01 0.39
CA TRP A 109 6.36 8.17 -0.73
C TRP A 109 6.74 9.65 -0.89
N ASP A 110 7.99 9.91 -1.16
CA ASP A 110 8.40 11.16 -1.79
C ASP A 110 7.89 11.12 -3.24
N ARG A 111 6.88 11.93 -3.52
CA ARG A 111 6.16 11.85 -4.80
C ARG A 111 6.99 12.32 -5.98
N GLU A 112 7.84 13.34 -5.78
CA GLU A 112 8.70 13.87 -6.83
C GLU A 112 9.77 12.84 -7.20
N LEU A 113 10.45 12.29 -6.21
CA LEU A 113 11.45 11.26 -6.41
C LEU A 113 10.84 9.99 -7.00
N LEU A 114 9.67 9.59 -6.53
CA LEU A 114 8.97 8.41 -7.07
C LEU A 114 8.60 8.59 -8.56
N ALA A 115 8.15 9.79 -8.96
CA ALA A 115 7.82 10.08 -10.35
C ALA A 115 9.06 10.00 -11.25
N ILE A 116 10.20 10.54 -10.79
CA ILE A 116 11.47 10.45 -11.49
C ILE A 116 11.90 9.00 -11.69
N GLU A 117 11.94 8.21 -10.61
CA GLU A 117 12.37 6.81 -10.64
C GLU A 117 11.47 5.93 -11.55
N LEU A 118 10.14 6.10 -11.46
CA LEU A 118 9.22 5.38 -12.33
C LEU A 118 9.35 5.80 -13.79
N GLY A 119 9.61 7.08 -14.07
CA GLY A 119 9.85 7.61 -15.41
C GLY A 119 11.14 7.04 -16.02
N GLU A 120 12.24 7.04 -15.26
CA GLU A 120 13.52 6.49 -15.69
C GLU A 120 13.45 4.98 -15.95
N LEU A 121 12.79 4.23 -15.06
CA LEU A 121 12.55 2.80 -15.27
C LEU A 121 11.73 2.53 -16.54
N GLY A 122 10.71 3.36 -16.80
CA GLY A 122 9.91 3.27 -18.03
C GLY A 122 10.74 3.57 -19.29
N ALA A 123 11.64 4.56 -19.24
CA ALA A 123 12.54 4.90 -20.33
C ALA A 123 13.56 3.78 -20.64
N LEU A 124 13.91 2.98 -19.64
CA LEU A 124 14.74 1.78 -19.78
C LEU A 124 13.95 0.53 -20.23
N GLU A 125 12.69 0.70 -20.64
CA GLU A 125 11.79 -0.39 -21.03
C GLU A 125 11.60 -1.45 -19.92
N PHE A 126 11.85 -1.07 -18.66
CA PHE A 126 11.62 -1.96 -17.53
C PHE A 126 10.13 -2.06 -17.22
N ASP A 127 9.65 -3.25 -16.91
CA ASP A 127 8.25 -3.45 -16.52
C ASP A 127 7.97 -2.84 -15.14
N VAL A 128 7.56 -1.58 -15.14
CA VAL A 128 7.28 -0.81 -13.92
C VAL A 128 6.17 -1.44 -13.06
N THR A 129 5.33 -2.32 -13.60
CA THR A 129 4.31 -3.02 -12.81
C THR A 129 4.90 -4.02 -11.79
N LEU A 130 6.18 -4.36 -11.93
CA LEU A 130 6.93 -5.16 -10.95
C LEU A 130 7.19 -4.42 -9.65
N THR A 131 7.12 -3.08 -9.66
CA THR A 131 7.23 -2.25 -8.46
C THR A 131 6.00 -2.34 -7.56
N GLY A 132 4.90 -2.89 -8.08
CA GLY A 132 3.61 -3.01 -7.38
C GLY A 132 2.58 -1.95 -7.78
N PHE A 133 2.99 -0.89 -8.47
CA PHE A 133 2.07 0.10 -9.05
C PHE A 133 1.42 -0.44 -10.32
N GLU A 134 0.19 0.00 -10.60
CA GLU A 134 -0.48 -0.26 -11.87
C GLU A 134 -0.06 0.77 -12.91
N LEU A 135 -0.07 0.41 -14.19
CA LEU A 135 0.32 1.34 -15.28
C LEU A 135 -0.43 2.67 -15.22
N ARG A 136 -1.73 2.62 -14.87
CA ARG A 136 -2.53 3.83 -14.71
C ARG A 136 -2.07 4.69 -13.55
N GLU A 137 -1.70 4.07 -12.42
CA GLU A 137 -1.15 4.77 -11.26
C GLU A 137 0.20 5.41 -11.60
N VAL A 138 1.05 4.67 -12.31
CA VAL A 138 2.36 5.16 -12.78
C VAL A 138 2.18 6.40 -13.65
N GLY A 139 1.26 6.38 -14.63
CA GLY A 139 0.98 7.56 -15.46
C GLY A 139 0.57 8.77 -14.61
N LEU A 140 -0.37 8.60 -13.68
CA LEU A 140 -0.81 9.69 -12.80
C LEU A 140 0.30 10.23 -11.88
N ILE A 141 1.22 9.37 -11.41
CA ILE A 141 2.34 9.77 -10.57
C ILE A 141 3.35 10.58 -11.39
N ILE A 142 3.69 10.14 -12.60
CA ILE A 142 4.61 10.83 -13.49
C ILE A 142 4.03 12.18 -13.91
N ASP A 143 2.76 12.23 -14.32
CA ASP A 143 2.09 13.47 -14.74
C ASP A 143 2.04 14.48 -13.58
N ALA A 144 1.74 14.02 -12.35
CA ALA A 144 1.71 14.87 -11.16
C ALA A 144 3.12 15.36 -10.75
N GLY A 145 4.17 14.56 -10.98
CA GLY A 145 5.55 14.96 -10.71
C GLY A 145 6.15 15.87 -11.78
N ALA A 146 5.66 15.76 -13.03
CA ALA A 146 6.08 16.60 -14.15
C ALA A 146 5.44 18.00 -14.15
N THR A 147 4.31 18.15 -13.47
CA THR A 147 3.67 19.43 -13.29
C THR A 147 4.25 20.05 -12.01
N PRO A 148 5.01 21.15 -12.05
CA PRO A 148 5.21 21.96 -10.87
C PRO A 148 3.79 22.23 -10.36
N VAL A 149 3.51 21.93 -9.10
CA VAL A 149 2.33 22.47 -8.44
C VAL A 149 2.52 23.98 -8.52
N GLN A 150 2.07 24.56 -9.63
CA GLN A 150 1.72 25.97 -9.58
C GLN A 150 0.73 26.00 -8.43
N ASP A 151 1.19 26.51 -7.32
CA ASP A 151 0.32 27.04 -6.31
C ASP A 151 -0.48 28.10 -7.09
N ASP A 152 -1.58 27.63 -7.68
CA ASP A 152 -2.62 28.50 -8.23
C ASP A 152 -3.12 29.23 -7.02
N GLY A 153 -2.38 30.25 -6.56
CA GLY A 153 -2.69 31.02 -5.37
C GLY A 153 -4.20 31.22 -5.33
N ILE A 154 -4.89 30.20 -4.80
CA ILE A 154 -6.33 30.31 -4.54
C ILE A 154 -6.37 31.40 -3.49
N GLU A 155 -6.54 32.63 -4.00
CA GLU A 155 -6.80 33.77 -3.12
C GLU A 155 -7.90 33.31 -2.18
N ASP A 156 -7.65 33.49 -0.88
CA ASP A 156 -8.66 33.22 0.13
C ASP A 156 -9.96 33.86 -0.33
N PRO A 157 -11.08 33.13 -0.35
CA PRO A 157 -12.32 33.66 -0.85
C PRO A 157 -12.63 34.99 -0.12
N VAL A 158 -12.78 36.07 -0.89
CA VAL A 158 -13.11 37.36 -0.34
C VAL A 158 -14.39 37.18 0.49
N VAL A 159 -14.29 37.38 1.79
CA VAL A 159 -15.45 37.31 2.70
C VAL A 159 -16.41 38.44 2.34
N GLY A 160 -17.39 38.12 1.53
CA GLY A 160 -18.46 38.98 1.10
C GLY A 160 -19.84 38.40 1.45
N PRO A 161 -20.94 39.17 1.28
CA PRO A 161 -22.27 38.59 1.44
C PRO A 161 -22.46 37.43 0.46
N ALA A 162 -23.14 36.34 0.90
CA ALA A 162 -23.41 35.20 0.09
C ALA A 162 -24.12 35.61 -1.22
N VAL A 163 -23.52 35.27 -2.36
CA VAL A 163 -24.06 35.60 -3.70
C VAL A 163 -25.12 34.56 -4.11
N CYS A 164 -25.01 33.31 -3.64
CA CYS A 164 -25.94 32.23 -3.93
C CYS A 164 -27.05 32.16 -2.88
N GLN A 165 -28.28 31.98 -3.34
CA GLN A 165 -29.46 31.70 -2.52
C GLN A 165 -29.91 30.25 -2.72
N LEU A 166 -30.62 29.70 -1.74
CA LEU A 166 -31.20 28.35 -1.86
C LEU A 166 -32.16 28.29 -3.05
N GLY A 167 -31.94 27.35 -3.98
CA GLY A 167 -32.71 27.21 -5.20
C GLY A 167 -32.04 27.78 -6.46
N ASP A 168 -30.96 28.55 -6.32
CA ASP A 168 -30.25 29.09 -7.48
C ASP A 168 -29.61 27.98 -8.32
N LEU A 169 -29.89 28.01 -9.62
CA LEU A 169 -29.30 27.11 -10.62
C LEU A 169 -28.36 27.91 -11.52
N TRP A 170 -27.07 27.57 -11.44
CA TRP A 170 -26.01 28.20 -12.23
C TRP A 170 -25.66 27.32 -13.44
N GLN A 171 -25.46 27.97 -14.59
CA GLN A 171 -24.95 27.31 -15.81
C GLN A 171 -23.49 27.67 -16.03
N LEU A 172 -22.61 26.66 -16.06
CA LEU A 172 -21.17 26.79 -16.25
C LEU A 172 -20.75 26.04 -17.51
N GLY A 173 -20.98 26.64 -18.67
CA GLY A 173 -20.82 25.93 -19.95
C GLY A 173 -21.83 24.79 -20.06
N GLU A 174 -21.37 23.57 -20.20
CA GLU A 174 -22.24 22.36 -20.25
C GLU A 174 -22.59 21.82 -18.85
N HIS A 175 -21.99 22.36 -17.80
CA HIS A 175 -22.21 21.92 -16.42
C HIS A 175 -23.26 22.78 -15.72
N ARG A 176 -23.95 22.18 -14.75
CA ARG A 176 -24.92 22.87 -13.88
C ARG A 176 -24.55 22.73 -12.43
N LEU A 177 -24.73 23.78 -11.68
CA LEU A 177 -24.55 23.80 -10.23
C LEU A 177 -25.84 24.31 -9.59
N LEU A 178 -26.39 23.56 -8.67
CA LEU A 178 -27.59 23.93 -7.92
C LEU A 178 -27.25 24.17 -6.46
N CYS A 179 -27.64 25.32 -5.91
CA CYS A 179 -27.54 25.61 -4.50
C CYS A 179 -28.77 25.04 -3.77
N ALA A 180 -28.70 23.78 -3.31
CA ALA A 180 -29.80 23.08 -2.68
C ALA A 180 -29.33 22.01 -1.71
N ASP A 181 -30.28 21.37 -0.99
CA ASP A 181 -29.95 20.24 -0.12
C ASP A 181 -29.62 19.00 -0.99
N ALA A 182 -28.40 18.50 -0.87
CA ALA A 182 -27.95 17.30 -1.58
C ALA A 182 -28.60 16.00 -1.09
N LEU A 183 -29.30 16.02 0.05
CA LEU A 183 -30.04 14.87 0.58
C LEU A 183 -31.51 14.87 0.10
N ASP A 184 -32.00 15.95 -0.52
CA ASP A 184 -33.35 16.03 -1.06
C ASP A 184 -33.39 15.50 -2.52
N PRO A 185 -34.13 14.41 -2.82
CA PRO A 185 -34.27 13.88 -4.17
C PRO A 185 -34.82 14.90 -5.18
N ALA A 186 -35.62 15.89 -4.73
CA ALA A 186 -36.16 16.94 -5.60
C ALA A 186 -35.06 17.83 -6.17
N SER A 187 -33.98 18.06 -5.41
CA SER A 187 -32.80 18.81 -5.86
C SER A 187 -32.15 18.18 -7.09
N TYR A 188 -32.06 16.86 -7.15
CA TYR A 188 -31.51 16.13 -8.30
C TYR A 188 -32.42 16.25 -9.52
N SER A 189 -33.74 16.20 -9.34
CA SER A 189 -34.70 16.38 -10.44
C SER A 189 -34.58 17.77 -11.06
N GLN A 190 -34.43 18.80 -10.22
CA GLN A 190 -34.22 20.18 -10.67
C GLN A 190 -32.88 20.34 -11.39
N LEU A 191 -31.77 19.79 -10.83
CA LEU A 191 -30.44 19.86 -11.42
C LEU A 191 -30.38 19.17 -12.79
N MET A 192 -31.02 18.02 -12.92
CA MET A 192 -31.03 17.22 -14.15
C MET A 192 -32.06 17.67 -15.17
N GLY A 193 -32.97 18.62 -14.82
CA GLY A 193 -33.99 19.13 -15.72
C GLY A 193 -35.08 18.11 -16.05
N ARG A 194 -35.43 17.27 -15.08
CA ARG A 194 -36.46 16.23 -15.20
C ARG A 194 -37.65 16.56 -14.33
#